data_42732d68ebced77034404ca15f041035
#
_entry.id   42732d68ebced77034404ca15f041035
#
_cell.length_a   1.000
_cell.length_b   1.000
_cell.length_c   1.000
_cell.angle_alpha   90.00
_cell.angle_beta   90.00
_cell.angle_gamma   90.00
#
_symmetry.space_group_name_H-M   'P 1'
#
loop_
_entity.id
_entity.type
_entity.pdbx_description
1 polymer ?
#
loop_
_entity_poly.entity_id
_entity_poly.type
_entity_poly.pdbx_seq_one_letter_code
_entity_poly.pdbx_strand_id
1 'polypeptide(L)'
;MKSTKKLAIMATTALCALVLVACGGNDKKIETSSSAESSSEKKVTKKESKKESKKKMDSSSKESGSEEFDKIVADIKENLDAKEIKVLYADMKPQVFEQGTVTVSLDGYETLELNDFKQDFASSFRDNSDYAGLLLAKYTIVNTGKEDAYYPPIFGLDYSESKHGFSARTKNIMSEDVVDLSSTMVKKERKLTAGESVTGFLAFNIDGPSLDDMKKLAMVTMTIPAAYSKDEISKEARLGEEVKIELPVTDKGEETIAEKAKFYPDKITVDNMGTKTLLKEKKDIAETADYGEAKVTFNGYQFTEFVPNETEAPRFSDFENGIVLMTASFTIKNDGDEIIAPSTSSATLNVNNDSQRIMNSGMLLPRTTDNEIKKGEDKEWIQVFAFDKEQYDKIWKDKDFSIKVNLRQISGSLRKGEDVTFKLPK
;
A
#
# COMPACT_ATOMS: atom_id res chain seq x y z
N MET A 1 -2.26 52.73 31.24
CA MET A 1 -2.75 52.06 32.49
C MET A 1 -3.02 50.59 32.12
N LYS A 2 -2.17 49.75 32.59
CA LYS A 2 -2.34 48.49 33.35
C LYS A 2 -3.57 47.63 32.92
N SER A 3 -3.44 46.37 32.50
CA SER A 3 -3.03 45.27 33.35
C SER A 3 -2.76 44.00 32.54
N THR A 4 -1.65 43.40 32.79
CA THR A 4 -1.22 42.04 32.44
C THR A 4 -2.01 41.00 33.24
N LYS A 5 -2.48 39.91 32.56
CA LYS A 5 -2.77 38.65 33.24
C LYS A 5 -2.08 37.52 32.48
N LYS A 6 -1.06 36.97 33.12
CA LYS A 6 -0.42 35.68 32.80
C LYS A 6 -1.35 34.56 33.27
N LEU A 7 -1.60 33.59 32.41
CA LEU A 7 -2.18 32.32 32.82
C LEU A 7 -1.21 31.19 32.44
N ALA A 8 -0.78 30.49 33.49
CA ALA A 8 0.07 29.31 33.39
C ALA A 8 -0.79 28.10 33.01
N ILE A 9 -0.34 27.34 32.03
CA ILE A 9 -0.93 26.05 31.70
C ILE A 9 0.05 24.98 32.22
N MET A 10 -0.42 24.19 33.18
CA MET A 10 0.24 22.99 33.67
C MET A 10 0.06 21.86 32.64
N ALA A 11 1.15 21.26 32.23
CA ALA A 11 1.18 20.00 31.50
C ALA A 11 1.01 18.84 32.49
N THR A 12 -0.01 18.01 32.28
CA THR A 12 -0.17 16.72 32.95
C THR A 12 0.08 15.61 31.92
N THR A 13 1.24 15.01 32.04
CA THR A 13 1.58 13.74 31.33
C THR A 13 0.92 12.60 32.10
N ALA A 14 -0.01 11.90 31.42
CA ALA A 14 -0.56 10.63 31.90
C ALA A 14 0.16 9.48 31.22
N LEU A 15 0.95 8.76 32.03
CA LEU A 15 1.66 7.54 31.65
C LEU A 15 0.69 6.37 31.84
N CYS A 16 0.24 5.72 30.78
CA CYS A 16 -0.52 4.46 30.88
C CYS A 16 0.44 3.28 30.88
N ALA A 17 0.56 2.65 32.05
CA ALA A 17 1.26 1.40 32.21
C ALA A 17 0.33 0.22 31.86
N LEU A 18 0.74 -0.62 30.91
CA LEU A 18 0.13 -1.89 30.60
C LEU A 18 0.50 -2.91 31.69
N VAL A 19 -0.52 -3.43 32.37
CA VAL A 19 -0.40 -4.54 33.31
C VAL A 19 -0.70 -5.84 32.59
N LEU A 20 0.32 -6.67 32.42
CA LEU A 20 0.18 -8.08 32.05
C LEU A 20 -0.16 -8.89 33.29
N VAL A 21 -1.33 -9.46 33.36
CA VAL A 21 -1.72 -10.45 34.38
C VAL A 21 -1.38 -11.83 33.85
N ALA A 22 -0.33 -12.43 34.42
CA ALA A 22 -0.07 -13.86 34.35
C ALA A 22 -0.64 -14.55 35.58
N CYS A 23 -1.59 -15.44 35.43
CA CYS A 23 -2.07 -16.33 36.49
C CYS A 23 -1.15 -17.51 36.62
N GLY A 24 -0.70 -17.67 37.83
CA GLY A 24 0.20 -18.64 38.34
C GLY A 24 -0.45 -19.80 39.07
N GLY A 25 0.41 -20.63 39.60
CA GLY A 25 0.16 -21.63 40.64
C GLY A 25 0.65 -23.00 40.22
N ASN A 26 1.49 -23.67 40.80
CA ASN A 26 1.81 -23.97 42.18
C ASN A 26 3.01 -24.92 42.23
N ASP A 27 3.79 -24.74 43.22
CA ASP A 27 4.97 -25.50 43.65
C ASP A 27 4.85 -27.03 43.71
N LYS A 28 5.95 -27.72 43.37
CA LYS A 28 6.66 -28.57 44.33
C LYS A 28 8.04 -29.01 43.84
N LYS A 29 9.00 -28.76 44.72
CA LYS A 29 10.38 -29.22 44.77
C LYS A 29 10.49 -30.76 44.72
N ILE A 30 11.60 -31.29 44.17
CA ILE A 30 12.59 -32.14 44.84
C ILE A 30 13.61 -32.67 43.79
N GLU A 31 14.81 -32.42 44.10
CA GLU A 31 16.19 -32.88 43.95
C GLU A 31 16.55 -34.10 43.07
N THR A 32 17.66 -33.83 42.36
CA THR A 32 18.94 -34.62 42.22
C THR A 32 18.91 -36.06 41.68
N SER A 33 19.64 -36.25 40.64
CA SER A 33 20.94 -36.91 40.50
C SER A 33 21.10 -37.68 39.19
N SER A 34 22.12 -37.34 38.49
CA SER A 34 23.28 -38.06 37.96
C SER A 34 23.08 -39.30 37.11
N SER A 35 23.86 -39.24 36.04
CA SER A 35 24.72 -40.26 35.42
C SER A 35 24.17 -41.17 34.34
N ALA A 36 24.81 -40.97 33.22
CA ALA A 36 25.70 -41.88 32.48
C ALA A 36 25.07 -42.95 31.54
N GLU A 37 25.53 -42.78 30.31
CA GLU A 37 26.06 -43.78 29.38
C GLU A 37 25.20 -44.99 28.96
N SER A 38 25.05 -45.18 27.70
CA SER A 38 25.83 -46.13 26.88
C SER A 38 25.02 -46.60 25.65
N SER A 39 25.57 -46.30 24.51
CA SER A 39 25.80 -47.11 23.29
C SER A 39 24.89 -48.34 22.99
N SER A 40 24.46 -48.45 21.78
CA SER A 40 24.94 -49.38 20.71
C SER A 40 23.88 -49.57 19.61
N GLU A 41 24.26 -49.24 18.45
CA GLU A 41 24.41 -50.03 17.20
C GLU A 41 23.49 -51.24 16.96
N LYS A 42 22.87 -51.22 15.80
CA LYS A 42 22.99 -52.09 14.60
C LYS A 42 21.67 -52.20 13.85
N LYS A 43 21.70 -51.81 12.64
CA LYS A 43 21.96 -52.42 11.31
C LYS A 43 20.74 -52.95 10.56
N VAL A 44 20.44 -52.27 9.44
CA VAL A 44 20.24 -52.73 8.04
C VAL A 44 19.21 -53.83 7.76
N THR A 45 18.25 -53.52 6.88
CA THR A 45 18.10 -54.10 5.52
C THR A 45 16.93 -53.46 4.75
N LYS A 46 17.19 -52.91 3.68
CA LYS A 46 16.88 -52.95 2.25
C LYS A 46 15.63 -53.73 1.80
N LYS A 47 14.69 -53.07 1.09
CA LYS A 47 14.30 -53.31 -0.31
C LYS A 47 13.08 -52.50 -0.71
N GLU A 48 13.28 -51.64 -1.69
CA GLU A 48 12.62 -51.48 -3.00
C GLU A 48 11.15 -51.86 -3.13
N SER A 49 10.30 -50.88 -3.56
CA SER A 49 9.93 -50.76 -4.98
C SER A 49 8.94 -49.60 -5.24
N LYS A 50 9.30 -48.79 -6.22
CA LYS A 50 8.48 -47.96 -7.11
C LYS A 50 6.97 -48.14 -7.05
N LYS A 51 6.26 -46.96 -6.91
CA LYS A 51 5.21 -46.54 -7.85
C LYS A 51 4.99 -45.02 -7.74
N GLU A 52 5.45 -44.31 -8.76
CA GLU A 52 4.97 -42.95 -9.07
C GLU A 52 3.47 -43.04 -9.31
N SER A 53 2.71 -42.31 -8.51
CA SER A 53 1.38 -41.87 -8.92
C SER A 53 1.41 -40.33 -8.87
N LYS A 54 1.49 -39.71 -10.07
CA LYS A 54 1.16 -38.33 -10.28
C LYS A 54 -0.24 -38.07 -9.77
N LYS A 55 -0.35 -37.54 -8.56
CA LYS A 55 -1.58 -36.95 -8.06
C LYS A 55 -1.66 -35.55 -8.70
N LYS A 56 -2.57 -35.36 -9.65
CA LYS A 56 -3.07 -34.05 -10.05
C LYS A 56 -3.33 -33.26 -8.78
N MET A 57 -2.68 -32.11 -8.65
CA MET A 57 -3.10 -31.08 -7.72
C MET A 57 -4.45 -30.57 -8.23
N ASP A 58 -5.51 -31.07 -7.65
CA ASP A 58 -6.80 -30.41 -7.66
C ASP A 58 -6.61 -29.08 -6.94
N SER A 59 -6.92 -27.99 -7.64
CA SER A 59 -7.05 -26.68 -7.03
C SER A 59 -8.15 -26.77 -5.96
N SER A 60 -7.75 -26.85 -4.70
CA SER A 60 -8.69 -26.68 -3.60
C SER A 60 -9.25 -25.26 -3.70
N SER A 61 -10.54 -25.13 -4.02
CA SER A 61 -11.30 -23.93 -3.72
C SER A 61 -11.06 -23.58 -2.25
N LYS A 62 -10.47 -22.43 -1.95
CA LYS A 62 -10.44 -21.90 -0.58
C LYS A 62 -11.89 -21.81 -0.09
N GLU A 63 -12.14 -22.24 1.14
CA GLU A 63 -13.41 -22.03 1.80
C GLU A 63 -13.77 -20.54 1.80
N SER A 64 -15.02 -20.23 1.51
CA SER A 64 -15.58 -18.88 1.56
C SER A 64 -15.31 -18.20 2.91
N GLY A 65 -15.10 -16.90 2.88
CA GLY A 65 -14.48 -16.19 3.99
C GLY A 65 -15.31 -16.01 5.25
N SER A 66 -16.62 -16.02 5.18
CA SER A 66 -17.52 -15.99 6.35
C SER A 66 -18.95 -16.26 5.93
N GLU A 67 -19.78 -16.76 6.86
CA GLU A 67 -21.23 -16.99 6.63
C GLU A 67 -21.95 -15.70 6.14
N GLU A 68 -21.46 -14.54 6.49
CA GLU A 68 -22.06 -13.26 6.08
C GLU A 68 -21.76 -12.97 4.61
N PHE A 69 -20.50 -13.13 4.16
CA PHE A 69 -20.14 -12.98 2.75
C PHE A 69 -20.82 -14.03 1.88
N ASP A 70 -20.92 -15.28 2.33
CA ASP A 70 -21.67 -16.33 1.62
C ASP A 70 -23.11 -15.95 1.34
N LYS A 71 -23.80 -15.33 2.33
CA LYS A 71 -25.16 -14.85 2.17
C LYS A 71 -25.25 -13.72 1.15
N ILE A 72 -24.32 -12.78 1.17
CA ILE A 72 -24.27 -11.68 0.20
C ILE A 72 -23.97 -12.20 -1.21
N VAL A 73 -23.03 -13.14 -1.35
CA VAL A 73 -22.73 -13.78 -2.64
C VAL A 73 -23.95 -14.55 -3.18
N ALA A 74 -24.68 -15.24 -2.32
CA ALA A 74 -25.92 -15.91 -2.70
C ALA A 74 -27.00 -14.92 -3.15
N ASP A 75 -27.17 -13.81 -2.43
CA ASP A 75 -28.06 -12.70 -2.80
C ASP A 75 -27.68 -12.08 -4.16
N ILE A 76 -26.40 -11.81 -4.39
CA ILE A 76 -25.88 -11.32 -5.67
C ILE A 76 -26.20 -12.31 -6.80
N LYS A 77 -25.98 -13.61 -6.56
CA LYS A 77 -26.24 -14.66 -7.53
C LYS A 77 -27.70 -14.70 -7.94
N GLU A 78 -28.60 -14.63 -6.96
CA GLU A 78 -30.05 -14.62 -7.20
C GLU A 78 -30.48 -13.35 -7.93
N ASN A 79 -30.04 -12.18 -7.48
CA ASN A 79 -30.40 -10.90 -8.04
C ASN A 79 -29.93 -10.75 -9.50
N LEU A 80 -28.72 -11.17 -9.81
CA LEU A 80 -28.15 -11.14 -11.17
C LEU A 80 -28.62 -12.30 -12.03
N ASP A 81 -29.32 -13.33 -11.47
CA ASP A 81 -29.63 -14.61 -12.11
C ASP A 81 -28.37 -15.24 -12.76
N ALA A 82 -27.26 -15.18 -12.04
CA ALA A 82 -25.99 -15.70 -12.52
C ALA A 82 -25.94 -17.23 -12.36
N LYS A 83 -25.48 -17.95 -13.40
CA LYS A 83 -25.35 -19.41 -13.30
C LYS A 83 -24.25 -19.81 -12.35
N GLU A 84 -23.12 -19.09 -12.40
CA GLU A 84 -21.96 -19.36 -11.58
C GLU A 84 -21.34 -18.07 -11.03
N ILE A 85 -21.02 -18.08 -9.73
CA ILE A 85 -20.13 -17.12 -9.09
C ILE A 85 -18.99 -17.92 -8.47
N LYS A 86 -17.76 -17.56 -8.83
CA LYS A 86 -16.55 -18.19 -8.32
C LYS A 86 -15.79 -17.20 -7.45
N VAL A 87 -15.49 -17.58 -6.21
CA VAL A 87 -14.58 -16.82 -5.35
C VAL A 87 -13.14 -17.04 -5.85
N LEU A 88 -12.48 -15.98 -6.29
CA LEU A 88 -11.08 -16.01 -6.73
C LEU A 88 -10.13 -15.85 -5.57
N TYR A 89 -10.51 -15.01 -4.61
CA TYR A 89 -9.73 -14.71 -3.41
C TYR A 89 -10.63 -14.16 -2.30
N ALA A 90 -10.30 -14.44 -1.04
CA ALA A 90 -10.98 -13.91 0.12
C ALA A 90 -9.96 -13.58 1.23
N ASP A 91 -10.08 -12.41 1.85
CA ASP A 91 -9.34 -12.04 3.07
C ASP A 91 -10.32 -11.44 4.09
N MET A 92 -10.45 -12.10 5.24
CA MET A 92 -11.33 -11.70 6.34
C MET A 92 -10.55 -11.14 7.53
N LYS A 93 -9.28 -10.76 7.33
CA LYS A 93 -8.48 -10.10 8.36
C LYS A 93 -8.74 -8.61 8.35
N PRO A 94 -9.30 -8.02 9.44
CA PRO A 94 -9.55 -6.59 9.48
C PRO A 94 -8.26 -5.78 9.32
N GLN A 95 -8.33 -4.72 8.49
CA GLN A 95 -7.29 -3.71 8.35
C GLN A 95 -7.86 -2.37 8.79
N VAL A 96 -7.20 -1.73 9.77
CA VAL A 96 -7.71 -0.53 10.43
C VAL A 96 -6.86 0.69 10.07
N PHE A 97 -7.51 1.79 9.74
CA PHE A 97 -6.91 3.04 9.31
C PHE A 97 -7.42 4.19 10.17
N GLU A 98 -6.50 4.86 10.86
CA GLU A 98 -6.81 6.02 11.69
C GLU A 98 -6.77 7.30 10.85
N GLN A 99 -7.85 8.06 10.86
CA GLN A 99 -7.98 9.33 10.16
C GLN A 99 -8.42 10.43 11.14
N GLY A 100 -7.51 10.83 12.02
CA GLY A 100 -7.80 11.76 13.10
C GLY A 100 -8.80 11.17 14.09
N THR A 101 -10.03 11.68 14.12
CA THR A 101 -11.10 11.18 15.00
C THR A 101 -11.99 10.13 14.32
N VAL A 102 -11.71 9.76 13.10
CA VAL A 102 -12.45 8.73 12.38
C VAL A 102 -11.56 7.52 12.17
N THR A 103 -12.07 6.35 12.54
CA THR A 103 -11.43 5.06 12.27
C THR A 103 -12.19 4.36 11.15
N VAL A 104 -11.48 3.89 10.13
CA VAL A 104 -12.03 3.10 9.03
C VAL A 104 -11.45 1.71 9.10
N SER A 105 -12.30 0.69 9.16
CA SER A 105 -11.90 -0.71 9.10
C SER A 105 -12.38 -1.32 7.79
N LEU A 106 -11.48 -1.91 7.02
CA LEU A 106 -11.81 -2.91 6.00
C LEU A 106 -11.93 -4.25 6.74
N ASP A 107 -13.15 -4.70 7.00
CA ASP A 107 -13.42 -5.88 7.84
C ASP A 107 -13.17 -7.19 7.09
N GLY A 108 -13.18 -7.14 5.77
CA GLY A 108 -12.88 -8.23 4.86
C GLY A 108 -13.31 -7.91 3.43
N TYR A 109 -12.86 -8.72 2.49
CA TYR A 109 -13.27 -8.61 1.09
C TYR A 109 -13.14 -9.95 0.35
N GLU A 110 -13.90 -10.05 -0.74
CA GLU A 110 -13.83 -11.14 -1.70
C GLU A 110 -13.72 -10.61 -3.13
N THR A 111 -12.91 -11.27 -3.94
CA THR A 111 -12.88 -11.07 -5.39
C THR A 111 -13.64 -12.21 -6.05
N LEU A 112 -14.65 -11.85 -6.82
CA LEU A 112 -15.60 -12.76 -7.45
C LEU A 112 -15.47 -12.72 -8.98
N GLU A 113 -15.58 -13.87 -9.61
CA GLU A 113 -15.79 -14.04 -11.04
C GLU A 113 -17.24 -14.44 -11.27
N LEU A 114 -17.95 -13.70 -12.13
CA LEU A 114 -19.34 -13.90 -12.45
C LEU A 114 -19.46 -14.41 -13.89
N ASN A 115 -20.24 -15.47 -14.09
CA ASN A 115 -20.45 -16.08 -15.39
C ASN A 115 -21.94 -16.29 -15.66
N ASP A 116 -22.32 -16.06 -16.93
CA ASP A 116 -23.68 -16.31 -17.44
C ASP A 116 -24.77 -15.59 -16.61
N PHE A 117 -24.63 -14.30 -16.35
CA PHE A 117 -25.64 -13.48 -15.67
C PHE A 117 -26.57 -12.77 -16.66
N LYS A 118 -27.72 -12.28 -16.20
CA LYS A 118 -28.69 -11.59 -17.07
C LYS A 118 -28.08 -10.41 -17.80
N GLN A 119 -28.28 -10.35 -19.10
CA GLN A 119 -27.80 -9.29 -19.99
C GLN A 119 -28.26 -7.88 -19.58
N ASP A 120 -29.39 -7.74 -18.88
CA ASP A 120 -29.87 -6.47 -18.38
C ASP A 120 -28.89 -5.80 -17.39
N PHE A 121 -28.05 -6.58 -16.74
CA PHE A 121 -27.03 -6.11 -15.81
C PHE A 121 -25.66 -5.82 -16.46
N ALA A 122 -25.45 -6.20 -17.73
CA ALA A 122 -24.16 -6.03 -18.42
C ALA A 122 -23.67 -4.56 -18.39
N SER A 123 -24.59 -3.61 -18.54
CA SER A 123 -24.26 -2.17 -18.46
C SER A 123 -23.72 -1.74 -17.09
N SER A 124 -24.04 -2.46 -16.02
CA SER A 124 -23.51 -2.21 -14.68
C SER A 124 -22.02 -2.52 -14.59
N PHE A 125 -21.53 -3.42 -15.45
CA PHE A 125 -20.13 -3.80 -15.59
C PHE A 125 -19.41 -3.06 -16.73
N ARG A 126 -20.06 -2.06 -17.34
CA ARG A 126 -19.50 -1.28 -18.48
C ARG A 126 -19.14 -2.11 -19.71
N ASP A 127 -19.71 -3.27 -19.84
CA ASP A 127 -19.51 -4.21 -20.95
C ASP A 127 -20.87 -4.75 -21.43
N ASN A 128 -20.87 -5.43 -22.57
CA ASN A 128 -22.04 -6.15 -23.10
C ASN A 128 -21.88 -7.68 -22.95
N SER A 129 -20.94 -8.09 -22.10
CA SER A 129 -20.62 -9.48 -21.80
C SER A 129 -21.45 -9.98 -20.61
N ASP A 130 -21.67 -11.28 -20.53
CA ASP A 130 -22.19 -12.01 -19.38
C ASP A 130 -21.06 -12.59 -18.49
N TYR A 131 -19.84 -12.10 -18.70
CA TYR A 131 -18.63 -12.38 -17.93
C TYR A 131 -18.09 -11.11 -17.31
N ALA A 132 -17.91 -11.10 -15.99
CA ALA A 132 -17.47 -9.93 -15.25
C ALA A 132 -16.78 -10.30 -13.94
N GLY A 133 -16.20 -9.31 -13.26
CA GLY A 133 -15.67 -9.41 -11.92
C GLY A 133 -16.42 -8.52 -10.94
N LEU A 134 -16.33 -8.87 -9.66
CA LEU A 134 -16.81 -8.06 -8.56
C LEU A 134 -15.82 -8.14 -7.42
N LEU A 135 -15.37 -6.99 -6.90
CA LEU A 135 -14.73 -6.95 -5.59
C LEU A 135 -15.77 -6.48 -4.56
N LEU A 136 -16.14 -7.40 -3.67
CA LEU A 136 -17.07 -7.18 -2.57
C LEU A 136 -16.27 -6.90 -1.31
N ALA A 137 -16.47 -5.75 -0.68
CA ALA A 137 -15.74 -5.36 0.53
C ALA A 137 -16.70 -4.90 1.63
N LYS A 138 -16.43 -5.31 2.87
CA LYS A 138 -17.16 -4.86 4.06
C LYS A 138 -16.33 -3.84 4.80
N TYR A 139 -16.96 -2.72 5.18
CA TYR A 139 -16.31 -1.67 5.95
C TYR A 139 -17.11 -1.30 7.18
N THR A 140 -16.39 -0.95 8.23
CA THR A 140 -16.91 -0.27 9.41
C THR A 140 -16.21 1.07 9.58
N ILE A 141 -17.00 2.16 9.68
CA ILE A 141 -16.51 3.52 9.86
C ILE A 141 -17.01 4.02 11.21
N VAL A 142 -16.11 4.48 12.07
CA VAL A 142 -16.44 4.91 13.43
C VAL A 142 -15.91 6.32 13.67
N ASN A 143 -16.78 7.23 14.12
CA ASN A 143 -16.34 8.51 14.67
C ASN A 143 -16.04 8.35 16.16
N THR A 144 -14.76 8.24 16.52
CA THR A 144 -14.31 8.13 17.92
C THR A 144 -14.18 9.47 18.63
N GLY A 145 -14.44 10.58 17.90
CA GLY A 145 -14.35 11.95 18.40
C GLY A 145 -15.54 12.35 19.27
N LYS A 146 -15.49 13.58 19.75
CA LYS A 146 -16.55 14.21 20.58
C LYS A 146 -17.45 15.15 19.77
N GLU A 147 -17.08 15.42 18.53
CA GLU A 147 -17.76 16.28 17.58
C GLU A 147 -18.18 15.46 16.35
N ASP A 148 -19.07 16.01 15.55
CA ASP A 148 -19.47 15.40 14.30
C ASP A 148 -18.30 15.34 13.32
N ALA A 149 -18.24 14.28 12.52
CA ALA A 149 -17.30 14.11 11.42
C ALA A 149 -18.08 13.82 10.13
N TYR A 150 -17.43 14.03 8.99
CA TYR A 150 -18.01 13.78 7.68
C TYR A 150 -17.11 12.82 6.89
N TYR A 151 -17.74 11.82 6.30
CA TYR A 151 -17.02 10.80 5.55
C TYR A 151 -17.63 10.60 4.16
N PRO A 152 -16.97 11.08 3.09
CA PRO A 152 -17.44 10.87 1.72
C PRO A 152 -17.20 9.41 1.32
N PRO A 153 -18.25 8.68 0.87
CA PRO A 153 -18.08 7.27 0.50
C PRO A 153 -17.51 7.11 -0.92
N ILE A 154 -16.37 7.76 -1.18
CA ILE A 154 -15.71 7.81 -2.51
C ILE A 154 -14.51 6.87 -2.51
N PHE A 155 -14.78 5.57 -2.35
CA PHE A 155 -13.76 4.54 -2.45
C PHE A 155 -13.39 4.29 -3.91
N GLY A 156 -12.12 4.06 -4.19
CA GLY A 156 -11.58 3.75 -5.51
C GLY A 156 -10.87 2.42 -5.55
N LEU A 157 -10.87 1.77 -6.71
CA LEU A 157 -10.14 0.55 -6.97
C LEU A 157 -9.37 0.72 -8.29
N ASP A 158 -8.05 0.62 -8.24
CA ASP A 158 -7.14 0.71 -9.38
C ASP A 158 -6.33 -0.58 -9.49
N TYR A 159 -5.94 -1.02 -10.70
CA TYR A 159 -5.09 -2.19 -10.87
C TYR A 159 -3.81 -1.91 -11.67
N SER A 160 -3.77 -0.80 -12.40
CA SER A 160 -2.54 -0.24 -12.95
C SER A 160 -2.68 1.28 -13.11
N GLU A 161 -1.59 2.00 -13.31
CA GLU A 161 -1.64 3.45 -13.47
C GLU A 161 -2.41 3.92 -14.70
N SER A 162 -2.34 3.19 -15.79
CA SER A 162 -3.00 3.57 -17.05
C SER A 162 -4.43 3.03 -17.18
N LYS A 163 -4.88 2.18 -16.26
CA LYS A 163 -6.24 1.63 -16.21
C LYS A 163 -6.96 2.11 -14.97
N HIS A 164 -7.74 3.15 -15.14
CA HIS A 164 -8.37 3.86 -14.04
C HIS A 164 -9.62 3.19 -13.50
N GLY A 165 -9.69 3.29 -12.26
CA GLY A 165 -10.61 3.47 -11.19
C GLY A 165 -11.99 2.91 -11.40
N PHE A 166 -12.25 1.79 -10.73
CA PHE A 166 -13.60 1.37 -10.45
C PHE A 166 -14.07 2.08 -9.19
N SER A 167 -15.19 2.77 -9.27
CA SER A 167 -15.90 3.28 -8.10
C SER A 167 -16.89 2.23 -7.63
N ALA A 168 -17.15 2.17 -6.34
CA ALA A 168 -18.21 1.30 -5.82
C ALA A 168 -19.57 1.64 -6.45
N ARG A 169 -20.24 0.63 -7.00
CA ARG A 169 -21.55 0.72 -7.65
C ARG A 169 -22.42 -0.43 -7.20
N THR A 170 -22.88 -0.39 -5.98
CA THR A 170 -23.63 -1.44 -5.32
C THR A 170 -25.07 -1.55 -5.85
N LYS A 171 -25.62 -0.43 -6.33
CA LYS A 171 -27.01 -0.36 -6.81
C LYS A 171 -27.27 -1.38 -7.92
N ASN A 172 -28.33 -2.16 -7.78
CA ASN A 172 -28.77 -3.24 -8.66
C ASN A 172 -27.87 -4.49 -8.66
N ILE A 173 -26.82 -4.54 -7.86
CA ILE A 173 -25.97 -5.73 -7.73
C ILE A 173 -26.39 -6.56 -6.51
N MET A 174 -26.63 -5.90 -5.37
CA MET A 174 -27.16 -6.51 -4.15
C MET A 174 -28.62 -6.10 -3.96
N SER A 175 -29.39 -6.93 -3.27
CA SER A 175 -30.78 -6.61 -2.90
C SER A 175 -30.86 -5.46 -1.91
N GLU A 176 -32.09 -4.92 -1.71
CA GLU A 176 -32.32 -3.82 -0.75
C GLU A 176 -32.13 -4.25 0.71
N ASP A 177 -32.09 -5.55 1.00
CA ASP A 177 -31.85 -6.11 2.33
C ASP A 177 -30.39 -6.00 2.77
N VAL A 178 -29.45 -5.83 1.83
CA VAL A 178 -28.03 -5.65 2.10
C VAL A 178 -27.73 -4.19 2.40
N VAL A 179 -27.03 -3.93 3.50
CA VAL A 179 -26.63 -2.57 3.87
C VAL A 179 -25.54 -2.07 2.92
N ASP A 180 -25.94 -1.26 1.94
CA ASP A 180 -25.01 -0.52 1.07
C ASP A 180 -24.42 0.65 1.84
N LEU A 181 -23.09 0.62 2.04
CA LEU A 181 -22.38 1.65 2.80
C LEU A 181 -22.47 3.03 2.12
N SER A 182 -22.32 3.09 0.80
CA SER A 182 -22.37 4.35 0.06
C SER A 182 -23.76 4.99 0.18
N SER A 183 -24.82 4.22 -0.06
CA SER A 183 -26.20 4.70 0.05
C SER A 183 -26.52 5.13 1.48
N THR A 184 -26.04 4.38 2.47
CA THR A 184 -26.23 4.70 3.89
C THR A 184 -25.54 6.03 4.24
N MET A 185 -24.30 6.23 3.83
CA MET A 185 -23.59 7.49 4.08
C MET A 185 -24.22 8.68 3.34
N VAL A 186 -24.70 8.49 2.10
CA VAL A 186 -25.41 9.54 1.36
C VAL A 186 -26.73 9.92 2.06
N LYS A 187 -27.53 8.94 2.53
CA LYS A 187 -28.76 9.20 3.28
C LYS A 187 -28.50 9.96 4.59
N LYS A 188 -27.33 9.79 5.18
CA LYS A 188 -26.85 10.48 6.38
C LYS A 188 -26.18 11.83 6.08
N GLU A 189 -26.24 12.31 4.82
CA GLU A 189 -25.53 13.52 4.38
C GLU A 189 -24.02 13.44 4.69
N ARG A 190 -23.44 12.23 4.60
CA ARG A 190 -22.04 11.91 4.91
C ARG A 190 -21.64 12.12 6.38
N LYS A 191 -22.59 12.43 7.25
CA LYS A 191 -22.37 12.80 8.64
C LYS A 191 -22.32 11.57 9.54
N LEU A 192 -21.32 11.57 10.43
CA LEU A 192 -21.16 10.65 11.55
C LEU A 192 -21.17 11.47 12.84
N THR A 193 -22.19 11.28 13.67
CA THR A 193 -22.24 11.94 14.99
C THR A 193 -21.18 11.38 15.93
N ALA A 194 -20.88 12.10 17.02
CA ALA A 194 -19.90 11.66 18.01
C ALA A 194 -20.22 10.24 18.53
N GLY A 195 -19.25 9.33 18.45
CA GLY A 195 -19.38 7.94 18.87
C GLY A 195 -20.18 7.03 17.92
N GLU A 196 -20.61 7.55 16.78
CA GLU A 196 -21.40 6.77 15.81
C GLU A 196 -20.53 5.82 14.99
N SER A 197 -21.10 4.64 14.69
CA SER A 197 -20.53 3.63 13.81
C SER A 197 -21.50 3.30 12.68
N VAL A 198 -20.98 3.17 11.46
CA VAL A 198 -21.72 2.70 10.28
C VAL A 198 -20.95 1.53 9.67
N THR A 199 -21.64 0.40 9.48
CA THR A 199 -21.10 -0.80 8.82
C THR A 199 -21.92 -1.12 7.58
N GLY A 200 -21.26 -1.53 6.51
CA GLY A 200 -21.94 -1.93 5.28
C GLY A 200 -20.99 -2.46 4.23
N PHE A 201 -21.56 -2.89 3.11
CA PHE A 201 -20.84 -3.44 1.97
C PHE A 201 -20.68 -2.42 0.85
N LEU A 202 -19.59 -2.59 0.09
CA LEU A 202 -19.33 -1.92 -1.18
C LEU A 202 -19.05 -2.98 -2.24
N ALA A 203 -19.61 -2.79 -3.43
CA ALA A 203 -19.35 -3.62 -4.59
C ALA A 203 -18.67 -2.80 -5.70
N PHE A 204 -17.52 -3.24 -6.16
CA PHE A 204 -16.77 -2.65 -7.27
C PHE A 204 -16.97 -3.53 -8.50
N ASN A 205 -17.73 -3.03 -9.48
CA ASN A 205 -18.07 -3.75 -10.68
C ASN A 205 -16.94 -3.66 -11.69
N ILE A 206 -16.42 -4.79 -12.12
CA ILE A 206 -15.22 -4.94 -12.95
C ILE A 206 -15.65 -5.59 -14.27
N ASP A 207 -15.36 -4.95 -15.40
CA ASP A 207 -15.59 -5.56 -16.71
C ASP A 207 -14.72 -6.79 -16.95
N GLY A 208 -15.14 -7.70 -17.84
CA GLY A 208 -14.45 -8.96 -18.08
C GLY A 208 -12.97 -8.81 -18.47
N PRO A 209 -12.64 -7.95 -19.47
CA PRO A 209 -11.23 -7.69 -19.81
C PRO A 209 -10.38 -7.18 -18.66
N SER A 210 -10.93 -6.27 -17.84
CA SER A 210 -10.24 -5.75 -16.66
C SER A 210 -10.05 -6.83 -15.59
N LEU A 211 -11.02 -7.72 -15.39
CA LEU A 211 -10.88 -8.86 -14.49
C LEU A 211 -9.73 -9.78 -14.93
N ASP A 212 -9.60 -10.05 -16.24
CA ASP A 212 -8.51 -10.86 -16.76
C ASP A 212 -7.13 -10.22 -16.53
N ASP A 213 -7.04 -8.90 -16.68
CA ASP A 213 -5.81 -8.16 -16.37
C ASP A 213 -5.51 -8.18 -14.87
N MET A 214 -6.52 -7.99 -14.02
CA MET A 214 -6.36 -8.09 -12.56
C MET A 214 -5.89 -9.49 -12.12
N LYS A 215 -6.42 -10.56 -12.74
CA LYS A 215 -5.96 -11.94 -12.47
C LYS A 215 -4.49 -12.15 -12.85
N LYS A 216 -4.00 -11.53 -13.94
CA LYS A 216 -2.58 -11.58 -14.33
C LYS A 216 -1.68 -10.82 -13.34
N LEU A 217 -2.11 -9.61 -12.94
CA LEU A 217 -1.39 -8.76 -12.00
C LEU A 217 -1.49 -9.28 -10.56
N ALA A 218 -2.50 -10.09 -10.28
CA ALA A 218 -2.77 -10.76 -9.01
C ALA A 218 -3.09 -9.84 -7.82
N MET A 219 -3.13 -8.53 -8.02
CA MET A 219 -3.36 -7.52 -6.98
C MET A 219 -4.02 -6.26 -7.53
N VAL A 220 -4.62 -5.48 -6.66
CA VAL A 220 -5.22 -4.17 -6.93
C VAL A 220 -4.82 -3.17 -5.84
N THR A 221 -4.99 -1.88 -6.12
CA THR A 221 -4.82 -0.81 -5.15
C THR A 221 -6.20 -0.27 -4.77
N MET A 222 -6.55 -0.36 -3.49
CA MET A 222 -7.76 0.22 -2.93
C MET A 222 -7.46 1.60 -2.36
N THR A 223 -8.24 2.60 -2.76
CA THR A 223 -8.19 3.94 -2.20
C THR A 223 -9.28 4.12 -1.17
N ILE A 224 -8.89 4.42 0.08
CA ILE A 224 -9.75 4.73 1.20
C ILE A 224 -9.78 6.25 1.36
N PRO A 225 -10.96 6.91 1.20
CA PRO A 225 -11.05 8.36 1.25
C PRO A 225 -10.73 8.94 2.63
N ALA A 226 -10.29 10.18 2.66
CA ALA A 226 -10.04 10.92 3.90
C ALA A 226 -11.36 11.27 4.63
N ALA A 227 -11.30 11.42 5.95
CA ALA A 227 -12.37 11.98 6.78
C ALA A 227 -12.24 13.50 6.91
N TYR A 228 -13.34 14.18 7.24
CA TYR A 228 -13.41 15.63 7.32
C TYR A 228 -14.14 16.11 8.59
N SER A 229 -13.75 17.28 9.10
CA SER A 229 -14.40 17.95 10.25
C SER A 229 -15.64 18.75 9.86
N LYS A 230 -15.88 18.95 8.56
CA LYS A 230 -17.01 19.68 7.98
C LYS A 230 -17.51 18.97 6.74
N ASP A 231 -18.73 19.25 6.31
CA ASP A 231 -19.27 18.79 5.03
C ASP A 231 -18.67 19.54 3.83
N GLU A 232 -17.34 19.51 3.76
CA GLU A 232 -16.54 20.20 2.75
C GLU A 232 -15.30 19.36 2.47
N ILE A 233 -15.10 19.01 1.19
CA ILE A 233 -13.91 18.29 0.75
C ILE A 233 -12.81 19.32 0.49
N SER A 234 -12.14 19.76 1.54
CA SER A 234 -11.03 20.73 1.48
C SER A 234 -9.87 20.29 2.36
N LYS A 235 -8.68 20.79 2.06
CA LYS A 235 -7.47 20.46 2.85
C LYS A 235 -7.62 20.92 4.31
N GLU A 236 -8.26 22.06 4.52
CA GLU A 236 -8.44 22.68 5.83
C GLU A 236 -9.44 21.93 6.72
N ALA A 237 -10.42 21.24 6.10
CA ALA A 237 -11.41 20.44 6.80
C ALA A 237 -10.97 19.00 7.04
N ARG A 238 -9.86 18.56 6.44
CA ARG A 238 -9.39 17.16 6.49
C ARG A 238 -8.96 16.77 7.91
N LEU A 239 -9.42 15.62 8.37
CA LEU A 239 -9.05 15.03 9.66
C LEU A 239 -7.87 14.04 9.53
N GLY A 240 -7.75 13.38 8.38
CA GLY A 240 -6.67 12.45 8.06
C GLY A 240 -6.38 12.45 6.56
N GLU A 241 -5.41 11.68 6.12
CA GLU A 241 -5.05 11.58 4.71
C GLU A 241 -5.79 10.42 4.03
N GLU A 242 -5.95 10.52 2.71
CA GLU A 242 -6.36 9.38 1.87
C GLU A 242 -5.33 8.25 2.02
N VAL A 243 -5.79 7.01 2.17
CA VAL A 243 -4.93 5.84 2.31
C VAL A 243 -5.07 4.96 1.09
N LYS A 244 -3.94 4.51 0.54
CA LYS A 244 -3.89 3.50 -0.51
C LYS A 244 -3.31 2.21 0.04
N ILE A 245 -4.02 1.10 -0.20
CA ILE A 245 -3.62 -0.23 0.22
C ILE A 245 -3.59 -1.18 -0.97
N GLU A 246 -2.65 -2.10 -0.96
CA GLU A 246 -2.57 -3.16 -1.95
C GLU A 246 -3.33 -4.39 -1.45
N LEU A 247 -4.24 -4.89 -2.26
CA LEU A 247 -5.06 -6.06 -1.95
C LEU A 247 -4.77 -7.18 -2.95
N PRO A 248 -4.46 -8.40 -2.49
CA PRO A 248 -4.47 -9.58 -3.34
C PRO A 248 -5.85 -9.81 -3.97
N VAL A 249 -5.88 -10.26 -5.22
CA VAL A 249 -7.14 -10.66 -5.89
C VAL A 249 -7.10 -12.12 -6.35
N THR A 250 -5.95 -12.77 -6.14
CA THR A 250 -5.73 -14.21 -6.32
C THR A 250 -4.72 -14.69 -5.29
N ASP A 251 -4.59 -16.00 -5.10
CA ASP A 251 -3.61 -16.58 -4.17
C ASP A 251 -2.15 -16.14 -4.45
N LYS A 252 -1.83 -15.87 -5.71
CA LYS A 252 -0.51 -15.35 -6.10
C LYS A 252 -0.28 -13.90 -5.64
N GLY A 253 -1.33 -13.16 -5.34
CA GLY A 253 -1.25 -11.75 -4.97
C GLY A 253 -0.50 -11.52 -3.66
N GLU A 254 -0.64 -12.39 -2.67
CA GLU A 254 0.12 -12.30 -1.42
C GLU A 254 1.63 -12.37 -1.66
N GLU A 255 2.07 -13.31 -2.51
CA GLU A 255 3.48 -13.43 -2.89
C GLU A 255 3.94 -12.19 -3.66
N THR A 256 3.11 -11.67 -4.56
CA THR A 256 3.41 -10.46 -5.34
C THR A 256 3.58 -9.25 -4.44
N ILE A 257 2.70 -9.04 -3.46
CA ILE A 257 2.79 -7.95 -2.48
C ILE A 257 4.03 -8.11 -1.61
N ALA A 258 4.30 -9.34 -1.12
CA ALA A 258 5.50 -9.61 -0.32
C ALA A 258 6.81 -9.38 -1.11
N GLU A 259 6.84 -9.72 -2.40
CA GLU A 259 7.96 -9.40 -3.28
C GLU A 259 8.12 -7.87 -3.48
N LYS A 260 7.02 -7.15 -3.70
CA LYS A 260 7.03 -5.69 -3.83
C LYS A 260 7.51 -4.98 -2.57
N ALA A 261 7.16 -5.48 -1.39
CA ALA A 261 7.59 -4.93 -0.09
C ALA A 261 9.11 -4.96 0.12
N LYS A 262 9.86 -5.72 -0.68
CA LYS A 262 11.33 -5.71 -0.66
C LYS A 262 11.92 -4.43 -1.25
N PHE A 263 11.13 -3.71 -2.06
CA PHE A 263 11.58 -2.52 -2.79
C PHE A 263 11.14 -1.24 -2.09
N TYR A 264 11.91 -0.16 -2.32
CA TYR A 264 11.47 1.17 -1.92
C TYR A 264 10.16 1.55 -2.65
N PRO A 265 9.28 2.34 -1.99
CA PRO A 265 7.95 2.68 -2.50
C PRO A 265 8.02 3.77 -3.58
N ASP A 266 8.78 3.53 -4.65
CA ASP A 266 8.73 4.37 -5.84
C ASP A 266 7.41 4.16 -6.61
N LYS A 267 7.11 5.04 -7.55
CA LYS A 267 5.87 5.00 -8.30
C LYS A 267 5.64 3.66 -9.01
N ILE A 268 6.70 3.04 -9.54
CA ILE A 268 6.61 1.74 -10.21
C ILE A 268 6.10 0.67 -9.24
N THR A 269 6.63 0.68 -8.02
CA THR A 269 6.24 -0.26 -6.97
C THR A 269 4.81 0.00 -6.49
N VAL A 270 4.49 1.28 -6.20
CA VAL A 270 3.18 1.68 -5.65
C VAL A 270 2.06 1.49 -6.66
N ASP A 271 2.26 1.91 -7.91
CA ASP A 271 1.24 1.89 -8.96
C ASP A 271 1.25 0.57 -9.79
N ASN A 272 1.97 -0.46 -9.31
CA ASN A 272 2.01 -1.79 -9.94
C ASN A 272 2.33 -1.77 -11.44
N MET A 273 3.34 -0.98 -11.84
CA MET A 273 3.64 -0.73 -13.25
C MET A 273 4.38 -1.88 -13.93
N GLY A 274 4.83 -2.90 -13.19
CA GLY A 274 5.55 -4.06 -13.70
C GLY A 274 6.33 -4.79 -12.62
N THR A 275 7.28 -5.61 -13.02
CA THR A 275 8.12 -6.41 -12.10
C THR A 275 9.51 -5.84 -11.94
N LYS A 276 10.04 -5.92 -10.73
CA LYS A 276 11.41 -5.55 -10.40
C LYS A 276 12.22 -6.77 -10.01
N THR A 277 13.47 -6.83 -10.45
CA THR A 277 14.45 -7.80 -9.97
C THR A 277 15.60 -7.05 -9.32
N LEU A 278 15.91 -7.36 -8.07
CA LEU A 278 16.99 -6.71 -7.33
C LEU A 278 18.36 -7.08 -7.94
N LEU A 279 19.15 -6.07 -8.30
CA LEU A 279 20.53 -6.24 -8.77
C LEU A 279 21.54 -5.95 -7.66
N LYS A 280 21.32 -4.89 -6.91
CA LYS A 280 22.20 -4.44 -5.82
C LYS A 280 21.40 -3.56 -4.86
N GLU A 281 21.68 -3.67 -3.57
CA GLU A 281 21.12 -2.76 -2.58
C GLU A 281 22.10 -2.45 -1.45
N LYS A 282 21.86 -1.33 -0.80
CA LYS A 282 22.43 -0.98 0.49
C LYS A 282 21.36 -0.23 1.28
N LYS A 283 20.88 -0.84 2.33
CA LYS A 283 19.92 -0.25 3.30
C LYS A 283 20.66 0.21 4.55
N ASP A 284 19.99 0.94 5.41
CA ASP A 284 20.46 1.35 6.74
C ASP A 284 21.79 2.13 6.71
N ILE A 285 21.99 2.97 5.67
CA ILE A 285 23.20 3.82 5.55
C ILE A 285 23.19 4.89 6.64
N ALA A 286 22.03 5.55 6.84
CA ALA A 286 21.78 6.58 7.86
C ALA A 286 22.81 7.72 7.89
N GLU A 287 23.44 8.04 6.74
CA GLU A 287 24.35 9.18 6.61
C GLU A 287 23.55 10.47 6.57
N THR A 288 23.80 11.37 7.52
CA THR A 288 23.08 12.64 7.66
C THR A 288 23.99 13.82 7.35
N ALA A 289 23.46 14.79 6.60
CA ALA A 289 24.11 16.06 6.31
C ALA A 289 23.14 17.23 6.52
N ASP A 290 23.70 18.38 6.92
CA ASP A 290 22.95 19.61 7.06
C ASP A 290 22.77 20.30 5.70
N TYR A 291 21.55 20.74 5.39
CA TYR A 291 21.21 21.52 4.22
C TYR A 291 20.55 22.84 4.69
N GLY A 292 21.36 23.82 5.06
CA GLY A 292 20.92 25.01 5.78
C GLY A 292 20.31 24.62 7.15
N GLU A 293 19.05 24.98 7.37
CA GLU A 293 18.30 24.61 8.59
C GLU A 293 17.55 23.28 8.45
N ALA A 294 17.74 22.56 7.36
CA ALA A 294 17.20 21.19 7.19
C ALA A 294 18.30 20.16 7.38
N LYS A 295 17.88 18.95 7.73
CA LYS A 295 18.74 17.76 7.74
C LYS A 295 18.28 16.79 6.66
N VAL A 296 19.21 16.27 5.90
CA VAL A 296 18.94 15.22 4.91
C VAL A 296 19.67 13.98 5.35
N THR A 297 18.94 12.92 5.58
CA THR A 297 19.50 11.59 5.89
C THR A 297 19.35 10.69 4.68
N PHE A 298 20.46 10.16 4.19
CA PHE A 298 20.46 9.14 3.15
C PHE A 298 20.25 7.76 3.78
N ASN A 299 19.08 7.17 3.57
CA ASN A 299 18.68 5.91 4.20
C ASN A 299 19.24 4.69 3.45
N GLY A 300 19.34 4.79 2.12
CA GLY A 300 19.83 3.69 1.32
C GLY A 300 19.45 3.78 -0.16
N TYR A 301 19.84 2.76 -0.92
CA TYR A 301 19.53 2.68 -2.34
C TYR A 301 19.32 1.24 -2.81
N GLN A 302 18.66 1.10 -3.95
CA GLN A 302 18.48 -0.15 -4.69
C GLN A 302 18.72 0.08 -6.17
N PHE A 303 19.46 -0.83 -6.82
CA PHE A 303 19.45 -0.99 -8.26
C PHE A 303 18.59 -2.19 -8.61
N THR A 304 17.66 -2.01 -9.53
CA THR A 304 16.71 -3.04 -9.95
C THR A 304 16.60 -3.09 -11.47
N GLU A 305 16.55 -4.27 -12.03
CA GLU A 305 16.04 -4.47 -13.38
C GLU A 305 14.52 -4.32 -13.34
N PHE A 306 13.95 -3.59 -14.28
CA PHE A 306 12.53 -3.33 -14.35
C PHE A 306 11.97 -3.80 -15.69
N VAL A 307 10.90 -4.59 -15.63
CA VAL A 307 10.13 -5.03 -16.77
C VAL A 307 8.71 -4.50 -16.63
N PRO A 308 8.31 -3.50 -17.45
CA PRO A 308 6.96 -2.97 -17.39
C PRO A 308 5.93 -4.03 -17.79
N ASN A 309 4.75 -3.98 -17.19
CA ASN A 309 3.62 -4.81 -17.62
C ASN A 309 3.12 -4.34 -18.99
N GLU A 310 2.28 -5.16 -19.67
CA GLU A 310 1.78 -4.88 -21.02
C GLU A 310 1.09 -3.50 -21.13
N THR A 311 0.40 -3.07 -20.07
CA THR A 311 -0.33 -1.82 -20.01
C THR A 311 0.60 -0.61 -19.94
N GLU A 312 1.71 -0.73 -19.22
CA GLU A 312 2.67 0.34 -19.01
C GLU A 312 3.83 0.35 -20.02
N ALA A 313 4.08 -0.77 -20.72
CA ALA A 313 5.18 -0.91 -21.67
C ALA A 313 5.30 0.23 -22.69
N PRO A 314 4.20 0.78 -23.27
CA PRO A 314 4.29 1.89 -24.22
C PRO A 314 4.95 3.16 -23.66
N ARG A 315 4.90 3.37 -22.34
CA ARG A 315 5.51 4.53 -21.66
C ARG A 315 7.03 4.44 -21.57
N PHE A 316 7.58 3.26 -21.81
CA PHE A 316 9.01 2.95 -21.70
C PHE A 316 9.63 2.57 -23.03
N SER A 317 8.99 2.91 -24.16
CA SER A 317 9.43 2.57 -25.52
C SER A 317 10.84 3.08 -25.86
N ASP A 318 11.33 4.12 -25.20
CA ASP A 318 12.67 4.68 -25.39
C ASP A 318 13.79 3.78 -24.82
N PHE A 319 13.45 2.75 -24.03
CA PHE A 319 14.39 1.81 -23.42
C PHE A 319 14.42 0.47 -24.20
N GLU A 320 14.95 0.49 -25.41
CA GLU A 320 14.93 -0.68 -26.32
C GLU A 320 15.69 -1.90 -25.78
N ASN A 321 16.71 -1.69 -24.92
CA ASN A 321 17.58 -2.74 -24.40
C ASN A 321 17.28 -3.15 -22.97
N GLY A 322 16.10 -2.79 -22.45
CA GLY A 322 15.69 -3.02 -21.08
C GLY A 322 16.01 -1.85 -20.14
N ILE A 323 15.53 -1.92 -18.93
CA ILE A 323 15.55 -0.81 -17.98
C ILE A 323 16.24 -1.23 -16.69
N VAL A 324 17.17 -0.42 -16.22
CA VAL A 324 17.69 -0.49 -14.85
C VAL A 324 17.27 0.79 -14.12
N LEU A 325 16.73 0.63 -12.94
CA LEU A 325 16.34 1.73 -12.06
C LEU A 325 17.31 1.77 -10.86
N MET A 326 17.68 2.97 -10.47
CA MET A 326 18.27 3.24 -9.17
C MET A 326 17.28 4.04 -8.35
N THR A 327 16.79 3.45 -7.27
CA THR A 327 15.90 4.10 -6.30
C THR A 327 16.67 4.42 -5.03
N ALA A 328 16.65 5.68 -4.60
CA ALA A 328 17.26 6.15 -3.37
C ALA A 328 16.21 6.66 -2.40
N SER A 329 16.33 6.28 -1.12
CA SER A 329 15.47 6.76 -0.03
C SER A 329 16.25 7.74 0.84
N PHE A 330 15.59 8.85 1.14
CA PHE A 330 16.06 9.89 2.05
C PHE A 330 14.99 10.19 3.09
N THR A 331 15.42 10.72 4.24
CA THR A 331 14.54 11.42 5.17
C THR A 331 14.95 12.89 5.19
N ILE A 332 13.99 13.79 4.95
CA ILE A 332 14.19 15.23 5.06
C ILE A 332 13.52 15.70 6.34
N LYS A 333 14.30 16.26 7.27
CA LYS A 333 13.79 16.91 8.47
C LYS A 333 13.92 18.42 8.32
N ASN A 334 12.85 19.16 8.56
CA ASN A 334 12.84 20.61 8.50
C ASN A 334 12.91 21.23 9.89
N ASP A 335 14.07 21.70 10.29
CA ASP A 335 14.27 22.42 11.57
C ASP A 335 14.08 23.95 11.39
N GLY A 336 13.94 24.47 10.14
CA GLY A 336 13.78 25.88 9.82
C GLY A 336 12.33 26.34 9.70
N ASP A 337 12.14 27.69 9.62
CA ASP A 337 10.82 28.30 9.53
C ASP A 337 10.18 28.20 8.12
N GLU A 338 10.99 28.04 7.08
CA GLU A 338 10.52 27.97 5.71
C GLU A 338 10.08 26.56 5.31
N ILE A 339 8.90 26.42 4.72
CA ILE A 339 8.34 25.12 4.31
C ILE A 339 9.13 24.56 3.12
N ILE A 340 9.57 23.31 3.22
CA ILE A 340 10.20 22.59 2.13
C ILE A 340 9.13 21.94 1.25
N ALA A 341 9.34 21.98 -0.07
CA ALA A 341 8.45 21.39 -1.07
C ALA A 341 9.10 20.14 -1.72
N PRO A 342 8.84 18.92 -1.23
CA PRO A 342 9.43 17.69 -1.76
C PRO A 342 9.18 17.48 -3.25
N SER A 343 8.00 17.80 -3.78
CA SER A 343 7.65 17.56 -5.19
C SER A 343 8.41 18.43 -6.18
N THR A 344 8.91 19.59 -5.74
CA THR A 344 9.73 20.50 -6.57
C THR A 344 11.22 20.36 -6.25
N SER A 345 11.58 19.65 -5.18
CA SER A 345 12.94 19.27 -4.86
C SER A 345 13.42 18.16 -5.80
N SER A 346 14.70 18.08 -6.05
CA SER A 346 15.27 17.12 -6.99
C SER A 346 16.62 16.61 -6.52
N ALA A 347 17.03 15.46 -7.05
CA ALA A 347 18.38 14.96 -6.90
C ALA A 347 19.03 14.73 -8.26
N THR A 348 20.35 14.82 -8.28
CA THR A 348 21.18 14.50 -9.45
C THR A 348 22.11 13.37 -9.08
N LEU A 349 22.09 12.29 -9.86
CA LEU A 349 23.03 11.20 -9.71
C LEU A 349 24.28 11.47 -10.55
N ASN A 350 25.39 11.54 -9.89
CA ASN A 350 26.69 11.71 -10.50
C ASN A 350 27.39 10.36 -10.61
N VAL A 351 28.03 10.10 -11.75
CA VAL A 351 28.72 8.85 -12.05
C VAL A 351 30.19 9.13 -12.32
N ASN A 352 31.07 8.29 -11.80
CA ASN A 352 32.48 8.30 -12.09
C ASN A 352 33.15 9.67 -11.83
N ASN A 353 33.09 10.14 -10.57
CA ASN A 353 33.62 11.44 -10.13
C ASN A 353 33.11 12.62 -10.97
N ASP A 354 31.77 12.72 -11.08
CA ASP A 354 31.04 13.79 -11.78
C ASP A 354 31.27 13.86 -13.30
N SER A 355 31.89 12.85 -13.90
CA SER A 355 32.08 12.80 -15.36
C SER A 355 30.76 12.68 -16.13
N GLN A 356 29.73 12.14 -15.50
CA GLN A 356 28.37 12.04 -16.04
C GLN A 356 27.36 12.39 -14.98
N ARG A 357 26.23 12.95 -15.42
CA ARG A 357 25.12 13.35 -14.57
C ARG A 357 23.82 12.80 -15.12
N ILE A 358 23.03 12.20 -14.25
CA ILE A 358 21.72 11.64 -14.56
C ILE A 358 20.70 12.35 -13.66
N MET A 359 19.71 12.95 -14.31
CA MET A 359 18.63 13.61 -13.59
C MET A 359 17.62 12.56 -13.08
N ASN A 360 16.95 12.87 -11.99
CA ASN A 360 15.87 12.03 -11.51
C ASN A 360 14.72 11.94 -12.55
N SER A 361 14.10 10.78 -12.62
CA SER A 361 12.99 10.50 -13.52
C SER A 361 11.68 10.93 -12.85
N GLY A 362 11.25 12.19 -13.04
CA GLY A 362 10.08 12.77 -12.36
C GLY A 362 8.80 11.96 -12.54
N MET A 363 8.63 11.28 -13.69
CA MET A 363 7.49 10.41 -13.95
C MET A 363 7.47 9.13 -13.07
N LEU A 364 8.58 8.78 -12.43
CA LEU A 364 8.71 7.57 -11.59
C LEU A 364 8.75 7.89 -10.09
N LEU A 365 8.62 9.15 -9.72
CA LEU A 365 8.54 9.56 -8.32
C LEU A 365 7.15 9.26 -7.75
N PRO A 366 7.05 8.86 -6.47
CA PRO A 366 5.75 8.70 -5.81
C PRO A 366 4.93 9.99 -5.89
N ARG A 367 3.62 9.84 -6.05
CA ARG A 367 2.71 10.99 -5.91
C ARG A 367 2.60 11.35 -4.44
N THR A 368 2.93 12.57 -4.10
CA THR A 368 2.76 13.09 -2.74
C THR A 368 1.46 13.89 -2.67
N THR A 369 0.53 13.48 -1.81
CA THR A 369 -0.72 14.22 -1.53
C THR A 369 -0.45 15.45 -0.68
N ASP A 370 0.55 15.38 0.20
CA ASP A 370 1.03 16.48 1.01
C ASP A 370 2.47 16.86 0.60
N ASN A 371 2.58 18.00 -0.09
CA ASN A 371 3.82 18.50 -0.66
C ASN A 371 4.56 19.48 0.25
N GLU A 372 4.31 19.44 1.55
CA GLU A 372 4.89 20.37 2.52
C GLU A 372 5.61 19.61 3.62
N ILE A 373 6.82 20.06 3.97
CA ILE A 373 7.50 19.67 5.21
C ILE A 373 7.63 20.95 6.03
N LYS A 374 6.78 21.09 7.04
CA LYS A 374 6.75 22.24 7.93
C LYS A 374 7.85 22.13 8.98
N LYS A 375 8.07 23.23 9.71
CA LYS A 375 9.03 23.26 10.82
C LYS A 375 8.74 22.15 11.84
N GLY A 376 9.75 21.37 12.16
CA GLY A 376 9.70 20.26 13.11
C GLY A 376 9.22 18.93 12.52
N GLU A 377 8.73 18.94 11.28
CA GLU A 377 8.31 17.71 10.58
C GLU A 377 9.48 17.04 9.87
N ASP A 378 9.37 15.72 9.69
CA ASP A 378 10.23 14.93 8.81
C ASP A 378 9.38 14.07 7.87
N LYS A 379 9.89 13.84 6.64
CA LYS A 379 9.25 12.98 5.64
C LYS A 379 10.26 12.17 4.85
N GLU A 380 9.84 10.98 4.47
CA GLU A 380 10.56 10.18 3.48
C GLU A 380 10.48 10.86 2.09
N TRP A 381 11.60 10.80 1.38
CA TRP A 381 11.74 11.38 0.06
C TRP A 381 12.46 10.41 -0.87
N ILE A 382 11.72 9.84 -1.80
CA ILE A 382 12.20 8.86 -2.77
C ILE A 382 12.66 9.56 -4.04
N GLN A 383 13.82 9.15 -4.56
CA GLN A 383 14.36 9.60 -5.83
C GLN A 383 14.66 8.41 -6.74
N VAL A 384 14.30 8.52 -8.02
CA VAL A 384 14.43 7.44 -8.99
C VAL A 384 15.23 7.92 -10.21
N PHE A 385 16.17 7.11 -10.65
CA PHE A 385 17.00 7.35 -11.84
C PHE A 385 16.86 6.13 -12.76
N ALA A 386 16.61 6.38 -14.05
CA ALA A 386 16.47 5.32 -15.04
C ALA A 386 17.68 5.26 -15.97
N PHE A 387 18.08 4.04 -16.32
CA PHE A 387 19.19 3.73 -17.20
C PHE A 387 18.74 2.76 -18.29
N ASP A 388 19.27 2.92 -19.49
CA ASP A 388 19.28 1.83 -20.46
C ASP A 388 20.12 0.66 -19.88
N LYS A 389 19.54 -0.55 -19.89
CA LYS A 389 20.16 -1.72 -19.25
C LYS A 389 21.49 -2.09 -19.89
N GLU A 390 21.58 -2.02 -21.22
CA GLU A 390 22.83 -2.35 -21.93
C GLU A 390 23.95 -1.38 -21.55
N GLN A 391 23.64 -0.08 -21.46
CA GLN A 391 24.62 0.93 -21.04
C GLN A 391 25.01 0.76 -19.58
N TYR A 392 24.05 0.46 -18.69
CA TYR A 392 24.33 0.16 -17.30
C TYR A 392 25.30 -1.02 -17.18
N ASP A 393 25.00 -2.13 -17.83
CA ASP A 393 25.80 -3.36 -17.75
C ASP A 393 27.22 -3.19 -18.30
N LYS A 394 27.37 -2.43 -19.40
CA LYS A 394 28.67 -2.27 -20.09
C LYS A 394 29.51 -1.14 -19.52
N ILE A 395 28.90 -0.08 -18.99
CA ILE A 395 29.60 1.17 -18.68
C ILE A 395 29.55 1.52 -17.21
N TRP A 396 28.38 1.42 -16.54
CA TRP A 396 28.17 2.10 -15.26
C TRP A 396 28.17 1.22 -14.03
N LYS A 397 27.80 -0.07 -14.11
CA LYS A 397 27.57 -0.93 -12.94
C LYS A 397 28.75 -0.98 -11.94
N ASP A 398 29.97 -0.83 -12.44
CA ASP A 398 31.20 -0.90 -11.63
C ASP A 398 31.80 0.48 -11.28
N LYS A 399 31.10 1.57 -11.67
CA LYS A 399 31.56 2.93 -11.37
C LYS A 399 31.13 3.37 -9.97
N ASP A 400 31.79 4.43 -9.49
CA ASP A 400 31.39 5.11 -8.28
C ASP A 400 30.21 6.04 -8.57
N PHE A 401 29.26 6.07 -7.66
CA PHE A 401 28.08 6.93 -7.74
C PHE A 401 28.02 7.87 -6.54
N SER A 402 27.48 9.06 -6.77
CA SER A 402 27.10 9.98 -5.70
C SER A 402 25.82 10.71 -6.05
N ILE A 403 25.02 11.07 -5.04
CA ILE A 403 23.76 11.79 -5.23
C ILE A 403 23.89 13.17 -4.64
N LYS A 404 23.70 14.19 -5.48
CA LYS A 404 23.61 15.58 -5.08
C LYS A 404 22.14 15.96 -4.88
N VAL A 405 21.81 16.48 -3.70
CA VAL A 405 20.46 16.89 -3.30
C VAL A 405 20.24 18.37 -3.55
N ASN A 406 19.06 18.72 -4.06
CA ASN A 406 18.62 20.11 -4.29
C ASN A 406 17.22 20.30 -3.69
N LEU A 407 17.15 20.86 -2.49
CA LEU A 407 15.88 21.16 -1.81
C LEU A 407 15.31 22.51 -2.25
N ARG A 408 13.98 22.54 -2.40
CA ARG A 408 13.22 23.76 -2.72
C ARG A 408 12.22 24.11 -1.65
N GLN A 409 11.96 25.39 -1.52
CA GLN A 409 10.88 25.92 -0.69
C GLN A 409 9.56 25.88 -1.47
N ILE A 410 8.45 26.03 -0.78
CA ILE A 410 7.12 26.08 -1.41
C ILE A 410 6.98 27.21 -2.42
N SER A 411 7.72 28.30 -2.26
CA SER A 411 7.81 29.39 -3.23
C SER A 411 8.47 29.00 -4.56
N GLY A 412 9.02 27.78 -4.68
CA GLY A 412 9.80 27.31 -5.81
C GLY A 412 11.26 27.74 -5.81
N SER A 413 11.68 28.57 -4.86
CA SER A 413 13.07 28.99 -4.70
C SER A 413 13.94 27.84 -4.18
N LEU A 414 15.23 27.83 -4.55
CA LEU A 414 16.19 26.92 -3.92
C LEU A 414 16.35 27.30 -2.46
N ARG A 415 16.28 26.29 -1.58
CA ARG A 415 16.59 26.51 -0.18
C ARG A 415 18.06 26.91 -0.04
N LYS A 416 18.33 27.89 0.82
CA LYS A 416 19.71 28.30 1.14
C LYS A 416 20.40 27.19 1.93
N GLY A 417 21.56 26.74 1.45
CA GLY A 417 22.38 25.72 2.09
C GLY A 417 23.60 25.41 1.22
N GLU A 418 24.56 24.72 1.79
CA GLU A 418 25.66 24.14 1.02
C GLU A 418 25.17 22.94 0.22
N ASP A 419 25.78 22.67 -0.91
CA ASP A 419 25.48 21.49 -1.73
C ASP A 419 25.78 20.22 -0.94
N VAL A 420 24.74 19.42 -0.72
CA VAL A 420 24.87 18.10 -0.06
C VAL A 420 25.01 17.02 -1.09
N THR A 421 26.06 16.23 -0.97
CA THR A 421 26.33 15.09 -1.86
C THR A 421 26.70 13.87 -1.04
N PHE A 422 25.92 12.79 -1.23
CA PHE A 422 26.13 11.49 -0.60
C PHE A 422 26.84 10.55 -1.58
N LYS A 423 27.89 9.86 -1.13
CA LYS A 423 28.54 8.80 -1.91
C LYS A 423 27.79 7.49 -1.69
N LEU A 424 27.53 6.74 -2.75
CA LEU A 424 26.96 5.42 -2.62
C LEU A 424 28.05 4.43 -2.15
N PRO A 425 27.93 3.85 -0.96
CA PRO A 425 28.86 2.81 -0.53
C PRO A 425 28.70 1.57 -1.43
N LYS A 426 29.81 0.88 -1.70
CA LYS A 426 29.86 -0.35 -2.53
C LYS A 426 29.29 -1.56 -1.79
#